data_1ea8a5d85e856d4105065cfabda7d8b8
#
_entry.id   1ea8a5d85e856d4105065cfabda7d8b8
#
_cell.length_a   1.000
_cell.length_b   1.000
_cell.length_c   1.000
_cell.angle_alpha   90.00
_cell.angle_beta   90.00
_cell.angle_gamma   90.00
#
_symmetry.space_group_name_H-M   'P 1'
#
loop_
_entity.id
_entity.type
_entity.pdbx_description
1 polymer ?
#
loop_
_entity_poly.entity_id
_entity_poly.type
_entity_poly.pdbx_seq_one_letter_code
_entity_poly.pdbx_strand_id
1 'polypeptide(L)'
;MKLLNKLFAGVVTTGVGLAATATFAEDIRVGITMRMVSENGQAYGQMMMDEIKGINEAGGINGNMIKATLMNDECKSDKGVANANKLVFQEKVHLLLGSTCSSVSLPIVDVTAKAGVPQLIPHSTNS
;
A
#
# COMPACT_ATOMS: atom_id res chain seq x y z
N MET A 1 11.03 -58.36 50.64
CA MET A 1 9.63 -58.63 50.90
C MET A 1 8.77 -57.49 50.36
N LYS A 2 7.94 -57.81 49.35
CA LYS A 2 6.80 -57.09 48.76
C LYS A 2 7.11 -55.65 48.20
N LEU A 3 7.42 -55.50 46.94
CA LEU A 3 6.58 -55.36 45.73
C LEU A 3 5.26 -54.63 45.99
N LEU A 4 5.18 -53.42 45.51
CA LEU A 4 3.91 -52.94 45.01
C LEU A 4 4.16 -52.02 43.76
N ASN A 5 3.97 -52.63 42.60
CA ASN A 5 3.77 -51.97 41.34
C ASN A 5 2.56 -51.06 41.45
N LYS A 6 2.73 -49.80 41.14
CA LYS A 6 1.60 -48.98 40.71
C LYS A 6 1.88 -48.52 39.29
N LEU A 7 1.14 -49.13 38.40
CA LEU A 7 0.92 -48.66 37.04
C LEU A 7 0.35 -47.24 37.09
N PHE A 8 1.12 -46.29 36.59
CA PHE A 8 0.56 -45.01 36.16
C PHE A 8 0.31 -45.10 34.67
N ALA A 9 -0.98 -45.25 34.33
CA ALA A 9 -1.46 -45.07 32.98
C ALA A 9 -1.31 -43.57 32.63
N GLY A 10 -0.30 -43.23 31.82
CA GLY A 10 -0.15 -41.92 31.26
C GLY A 10 -1.20 -41.70 30.19
N VAL A 11 -2.14 -40.81 30.44
CA VAL A 11 -3.02 -40.28 29.43
C VAL A 11 -2.19 -39.35 28.54
N VAL A 12 -1.85 -39.81 27.34
CA VAL A 12 -1.27 -38.97 26.30
C VAL A 12 -2.43 -38.16 25.71
N THR A 13 -2.62 -36.94 26.20
CA THR A 13 -3.45 -35.95 25.55
C THR A 13 -2.66 -35.43 24.35
N THR A 14 -2.95 -35.94 23.16
CA THR A 14 -2.56 -35.37 21.90
C THR A 14 -3.26 -34.00 21.75
N GLY A 15 -2.60 -32.96 22.23
CA GLY A 15 -2.99 -31.58 21.94
C GLY A 15 -2.75 -31.33 20.46
N VAL A 16 -3.84 -31.32 19.67
CA VAL A 16 -3.80 -30.76 18.33
C VAL A 16 -3.56 -29.27 18.51
N GLY A 17 -2.30 -28.88 18.46
CA GLY A 17 -1.91 -27.47 18.36
C GLY A 17 -2.45 -26.93 17.04
N LEU A 18 -3.53 -26.14 17.10
CA LEU A 18 -3.85 -25.22 16.00
C LEU A 18 -2.65 -24.28 15.88
N ALA A 19 -1.76 -24.57 14.94
CA ALA A 19 -0.78 -23.60 14.47
C ALA A 19 -1.60 -22.48 13.82
N ALA A 20 -1.89 -21.43 14.58
CA ALA A 20 -2.36 -20.18 13.99
C ALA A 20 -1.25 -19.74 13.04
N THR A 21 -1.46 -19.95 11.75
CA THR A 21 -0.65 -19.34 10.71
C THR A 21 -0.81 -17.84 10.89
N ALA A 22 0.20 -17.20 11.49
CA ALA A 22 0.28 -15.76 11.50
C ALA A 22 0.36 -15.33 10.04
N THR A 23 -0.76 -14.93 9.48
CA THR A 23 -0.81 -14.21 8.22
C THR A 23 -0.11 -12.89 8.50
N PHE A 24 1.15 -12.76 8.09
CA PHE A 24 1.82 -11.48 8.11
C PHE A 24 1.02 -10.55 7.21
N ALA A 25 0.48 -9.50 7.81
CA ALA A 25 -0.18 -8.44 7.07
C ALA A 25 0.84 -7.86 6.07
N GLU A 26 0.51 -7.86 4.79
CA GLU A 26 1.37 -7.27 3.77
C GLU A 26 1.01 -5.78 3.64
N ASP A 27 2.03 -4.90 3.67
CA ASP A 27 1.80 -3.48 3.49
C ASP A 27 1.20 -3.18 2.11
N ILE A 28 0.18 -2.32 2.09
CA ILE A 28 -0.43 -1.83 0.87
C ILE A 28 0.40 -0.63 0.38
N ARG A 29 1.19 -0.81 -0.66
CA ARG A 29 2.02 0.24 -1.22
C ARG A 29 1.22 1.09 -2.22
N VAL A 30 1.12 2.39 -1.96
CA VAL A 30 0.40 3.36 -2.78
C VAL A 30 1.38 4.43 -3.27
N GLY A 31 1.49 4.58 -4.58
CA GLY A 31 2.22 5.68 -5.20
C GLY A 31 1.29 6.85 -5.46
N ILE A 32 1.74 8.05 -5.18
CA ILE A 32 0.98 9.28 -5.44
C ILE A 32 1.88 10.22 -6.22
N THR A 33 1.43 10.66 -7.39
CA THR A 33 2.08 11.74 -8.14
C THR A 33 1.08 12.82 -8.43
N MET A 34 1.43 14.07 -8.13
CA MET A 34 0.53 15.21 -8.29
C MET A 34 1.29 16.52 -8.35
N ARG A 35 0.60 17.57 -8.82
CA ARG A 35 1.13 18.91 -8.84
C ARG A 35 1.16 19.52 -7.43
N MET A 36 2.36 19.81 -6.89
CA MET A 36 2.56 20.42 -5.58
C MET A 36 3.35 21.75 -5.65
N VAL A 37 3.20 22.51 -6.73
CA VAL A 37 3.92 23.78 -6.94
C VAL A 37 3.20 25.00 -6.35
N SER A 38 2.00 24.83 -5.82
CA SER A 38 1.22 25.88 -5.17
C SER A 38 0.85 25.46 -3.75
N GLU A 39 0.50 26.42 -2.90
CA GLU A 39 0.04 26.14 -1.53
C GLU A 39 -1.15 25.17 -1.53
N ASN A 40 -2.12 25.36 -2.42
CA ASN A 40 -3.28 24.46 -2.54
C ASN A 40 -2.86 23.04 -2.95
N GLY A 41 -1.89 22.89 -3.85
CA GLY A 41 -1.38 21.59 -4.26
C GLY A 41 -0.63 20.88 -3.14
N GLN A 42 0.16 21.63 -2.36
CA GLN A 42 0.84 21.10 -1.18
C GLN A 42 -0.15 20.70 -0.09
N ALA A 43 -1.16 21.55 0.19
CA ALA A 43 -2.20 21.26 1.16
C ALA A 43 -3.02 20.02 0.76
N TYR A 44 -3.33 19.84 -0.52
CA TYR A 44 -4.03 18.67 -1.01
C TYR A 44 -3.18 17.38 -0.85
N GLY A 45 -1.90 17.44 -1.17
CA GLY A 45 -0.97 16.33 -0.94
C GLY A 45 -0.86 15.96 0.54
N GLN A 46 -0.76 16.98 1.42
CA GLN A 46 -0.70 16.76 2.87
C GLN A 46 -2.01 16.13 3.39
N MET A 47 -3.17 16.63 2.94
CA MET A 47 -4.46 16.06 3.32
C MET A 47 -4.56 14.57 2.97
N MET A 48 -4.09 14.16 1.80
CA MET A 48 -4.07 12.73 1.43
C MET A 48 -3.16 11.91 2.34
N MET A 49 -2.01 12.43 2.72
CA MET A 49 -1.09 11.75 3.63
C MET A 49 -1.67 11.66 5.05
N ASP A 50 -2.38 12.68 5.51
CA ASP A 50 -3.04 12.71 6.82
C ASP A 50 -4.21 11.71 6.88
N GLU A 51 -4.99 11.57 5.81
CA GLU A 51 -6.03 10.54 5.69
C GLU A 51 -5.44 9.13 5.75
N ILE A 52 -4.35 8.88 5.02
CA ILE A 52 -3.65 7.58 5.07
C ILE A 52 -3.13 7.30 6.48
N LYS A 53 -2.60 8.30 7.15
CA LYS A 53 -2.17 8.18 8.55
C LYS A 53 -3.35 7.82 9.46
N GLY A 54 -4.49 8.49 9.32
CA GLY A 54 -5.71 8.18 10.07
C GLY A 54 -6.19 6.74 9.85
N ILE A 55 -6.18 6.25 8.61
CA ILE A 55 -6.52 4.86 8.29
C ILE A 55 -5.55 3.90 9.00
N ASN A 56 -4.26 4.18 8.98
CA ASN A 56 -3.25 3.33 9.62
C ASN A 56 -3.40 3.33 11.16
N GLU A 57 -3.68 4.47 11.76
CA GLU A 57 -3.94 4.59 13.21
C GLU A 57 -5.21 3.83 13.63
N ALA A 58 -6.18 3.70 12.75
CA ALA A 58 -7.37 2.87 12.95
C ALA A 58 -7.14 1.36 12.72
N GLY A 59 -5.92 0.94 12.41
CA GLY A 59 -5.55 -0.46 12.20
C GLY A 59 -5.39 -0.88 10.74
N GLY A 60 -5.34 0.09 9.82
CA GLY A 60 -5.15 -0.16 8.39
C GLY A 60 -6.37 -0.78 7.70
N ILE A 61 -6.17 -1.38 6.56
CA ILE A 61 -7.20 -2.08 5.80
C ILE A 61 -7.07 -3.58 6.04
N ASN A 62 -8.01 -4.16 6.75
CA ASN A 62 -7.96 -5.57 7.17
C ASN A 62 -6.64 -5.95 7.88
N GLY A 63 -6.10 -5.03 8.69
CA GLY A 63 -4.83 -5.21 9.37
C GLY A 63 -3.57 -4.89 8.54
N ASN A 64 -3.72 -4.57 7.26
CA ASN A 64 -2.61 -4.17 6.39
C ASN A 64 -2.42 -2.65 6.45
N MET A 65 -1.20 -2.20 6.72
CA MET A 65 -0.89 -0.77 6.74
C MET A 65 -0.66 -0.23 5.33
N ILE A 66 -1.09 1.01 5.10
CA ILE A 66 -0.84 1.71 3.83
C ILE A 66 0.53 2.40 3.92
N LYS A 67 1.42 2.06 3.00
CA LYS A 67 2.68 2.78 2.76
C LYS A 67 2.54 3.62 1.52
N ALA A 68 2.45 4.93 1.69
CA ALA A 68 2.31 5.87 0.60
C ALA A 68 3.63 6.59 0.30
N THR A 69 3.94 6.73 -0.99
CA THR A 69 5.03 7.56 -1.49
C THR A 69 4.45 8.68 -2.33
N LEU A 70 4.62 9.92 -1.88
CA LEU A 70 4.11 11.12 -2.54
C LEU A 70 5.24 11.81 -3.33
N MET A 71 5.01 12.11 -4.60
CA MET A 71 5.97 12.76 -5.50
C MET A 71 5.33 13.94 -6.24
N ASN A 72 6.09 15.02 -6.42
CA ASN A 72 5.66 16.19 -7.17
C ASN A 72 5.98 16.01 -8.66
N ASP A 73 4.98 16.10 -9.54
CA ASP A 73 5.15 16.08 -10.99
C ASP A 73 5.22 17.48 -11.62
N GLU A 74 4.97 18.53 -10.83
CA GLU A 74 4.95 19.93 -11.28
C GLU A 74 4.03 20.18 -12.48
N CYS A 75 3.06 19.32 -12.75
CA CYS A 75 2.24 19.32 -13.96
C CYS A 75 3.07 19.17 -15.26
N LYS A 76 4.21 18.47 -15.18
CA LYS A 76 5.11 18.18 -16.30
C LYS A 76 5.05 16.71 -16.66
N SER A 77 4.76 16.39 -17.91
CA SER A 77 4.60 14.99 -18.36
C SER A 77 5.86 14.15 -18.17
N ASP A 78 7.03 14.71 -18.44
CA ASP A 78 8.32 14.04 -18.25
C ASP A 78 8.56 13.67 -16.79
N LYS A 79 8.28 14.58 -15.85
CA LYS A 79 8.35 14.31 -14.41
C LYS A 79 7.32 13.28 -13.95
N GLY A 80 6.09 13.39 -14.42
CA GLY A 80 5.04 12.44 -14.10
C GLY A 80 5.38 11.03 -14.55
N VAL A 81 5.87 10.86 -15.76
CA VAL A 81 6.33 9.56 -16.29
C VAL A 81 7.52 9.02 -15.50
N ALA A 82 8.49 9.88 -15.16
CA ALA A 82 9.63 9.49 -14.32
C ALA A 82 9.17 9.03 -12.92
N ASN A 83 8.26 9.78 -12.29
CA ASN A 83 7.65 9.41 -11.02
C ASN A 83 6.92 8.07 -11.10
N ALA A 84 6.09 7.88 -12.13
CA ALA A 84 5.35 6.63 -12.34
C ALA A 84 6.29 5.43 -12.50
N ASN A 85 7.35 5.57 -13.30
CA ASN A 85 8.36 4.52 -13.45
C ASN A 85 9.03 4.17 -12.12
N LYS A 86 9.40 5.16 -11.32
CA LYS A 86 9.97 4.93 -10.00
C LYS A 86 8.98 4.22 -9.08
N LEU A 87 7.77 4.74 -8.95
CA LEU A 87 6.73 4.19 -8.08
C LEU A 87 6.37 2.75 -8.45
N VAL A 88 6.19 2.49 -9.76
CA VAL A 88 5.76 1.19 -10.26
C VAL A 88 6.89 0.15 -10.22
N PHE A 89 8.07 0.48 -10.74
CA PHE A 89 9.14 -0.52 -10.95
C PHE A 89 10.15 -0.59 -9.81
N GLN A 90 10.37 0.50 -9.06
CA GLN A 90 11.31 0.52 -7.95
C GLN A 90 10.60 0.33 -6.60
N GLU A 91 9.56 1.14 -6.32
CA GLU A 91 8.79 1.05 -5.08
C GLU A 91 7.75 -0.08 -5.11
N LYS A 92 7.45 -0.63 -6.30
CA LYS A 92 6.50 -1.74 -6.51
C LYS A 92 5.14 -1.48 -5.88
N VAL A 93 4.57 -0.33 -6.18
CA VAL A 93 3.26 0.07 -5.66
C VAL A 93 2.14 -0.82 -6.22
N HIS A 94 1.12 -1.05 -5.42
CA HIS A 94 -0.07 -1.82 -5.79
C HIS A 94 -1.13 -0.95 -6.48
N LEU A 95 -1.08 0.36 -6.26
CA LEU A 95 -1.98 1.36 -6.81
C LEU A 95 -1.20 2.65 -7.04
N LEU A 96 -1.47 3.34 -8.15
CA LEU A 96 -0.97 4.68 -8.41
C LEU A 96 -2.13 5.68 -8.41
N LEU A 97 -2.03 6.73 -7.59
CA LEU A 97 -2.94 7.87 -7.58
C LEU A 97 -2.32 9.04 -8.34
N GLY A 98 -3.04 9.62 -9.28
CA GLY A 98 -2.60 10.81 -9.98
C GLY A 98 -2.57 10.71 -11.49
N SER A 99 -2.25 11.79 -12.17
CA SER A 99 -1.93 13.13 -11.66
C SER A 99 -3.19 13.98 -11.53
N THR A 100 -3.05 15.17 -10.92
CA THR A 100 -4.11 16.21 -10.96
C THR A 100 -4.08 17.02 -12.27
N CYS A 101 -3.15 16.73 -13.19
CA CYS A 101 -3.04 17.35 -14.51
C CYS A 101 -3.30 16.32 -15.60
N SER A 102 -4.24 16.57 -16.52
CA SER A 102 -4.59 15.65 -17.61
C SER A 102 -3.41 15.34 -18.53
N SER A 103 -2.61 16.36 -18.84
CA SER A 103 -1.39 16.22 -19.67
C SER A 103 -0.33 15.30 -19.05
N VAL A 104 -0.41 15.09 -17.75
CA VAL A 104 0.48 14.19 -17.00
C VAL A 104 -0.16 12.83 -16.80
N SER A 105 -1.46 12.79 -16.49
CA SER A 105 -2.19 11.55 -16.23
C SER A 105 -2.19 10.60 -17.43
N LEU A 106 -2.38 11.13 -18.65
CA LEU A 106 -2.46 10.31 -19.86
C LEU A 106 -1.16 9.56 -20.17
N PRO A 107 0.03 10.20 -20.20
CA PRO A 107 1.28 9.47 -20.42
C PRO A 107 1.61 8.44 -19.33
N ILE A 108 1.15 8.65 -18.09
CA ILE A 108 1.34 7.71 -16.99
C ILE A 108 0.57 6.41 -17.22
N VAL A 109 -0.60 6.45 -17.88
CA VAL A 109 -1.41 5.25 -18.18
C VAL A 109 -0.58 4.19 -18.90
N ASP A 110 0.29 4.57 -19.82
CA ASP A 110 1.13 3.61 -20.55
C ASP A 110 2.11 2.88 -19.62
N VAL A 111 2.62 3.56 -18.60
CA VAL A 111 3.52 2.97 -17.60
C VAL A 111 2.76 1.99 -16.71
N THR A 112 1.63 2.41 -16.18
CA THR A 112 0.83 1.61 -15.25
C THR A 112 0.19 0.41 -15.93
N ALA A 113 -0.33 0.58 -17.16
CA ALA A 113 -0.93 -0.50 -17.94
C ALA A 113 0.09 -1.61 -18.28
N LYS A 114 1.31 -1.24 -18.70
CA LYS A 114 2.40 -2.20 -18.97
C LYS A 114 2.78 -3.02 -17.75
N ALA A 115 2.67 -2.43 -16.57
CA ALA A 115 3.00 -3.08 -15.30
C ALA A 115 1.81 -3.79 -14.64
N GLY A 116 0.59 -3.65 -15.17
CA GLY A 116 -0.62 -4.18 -14.55
C GLY A 116 -0.99 -3.50 -13.23
N VAL A 117 -0.51 -2.27 -13.01
CA VAL A 117 -0.80 -1.48 -11.81
C VAL A 117 -1.99 -0.58 -12.09
N PRO A 118 -3.10 -0.65 -11.32
CA PRO A 118 -4.22 0.24 -11.51
C PRO A 118 -3.83 1.69 -11.23
N GLN A 119 -4.36 2.60 -12.06
CA GLN A 119 -4.21 4.03 -11.87
C GLN A 119 -5.57 4.65 -11.54
N LEU A 120 -5.64 5.37 -10.43
CA LEU A 120 -6.80 6.19 -10.06
C LEU A 120 -6.46 7.66 -10.27
N ILE A 121 -7.28 8.35 -11.05
CA ILE A 121 -7.12 9.77 -11.37
C ILE A 121 -8.19 10.56 -10.60
N PRO A 122 -7.84 11.17 -9.46
CA PRO A 122 -8.83 11.77 -8.57
C PRO A 122 -9.42 13.07 -9.13
N HIS A 123 -8.65 13.81 -9.92
CA HIS A 123 -9.08 15.06 -10.52
C HIS A 123 -8.24 15.34 -11.76
N SER A 124 -8.85 15.17 -12.90
CA SER A 124 -8.24 15.47 -14.18
C SER A 124 -9.34 15.90 -15.15
N THR A 125 -9.27 17.14 -15.60
CA THR A 125 -10.22 17.67 -16.59
C THR A 125 -9.53 17.77 -17.91
N ASN A 126 -9.93 16.95 -18.88
CA ASN A 126 -9.51 17.13 -20.26
C ASN A 126 -10.39 18.21 -20.87
N SER A 127 -9.81 19.35 -21.18
CA SER A 127 -10.44 20.43 -21.97
C SER A 127 -10.01 20.33 -23.41
#